data_f5f16856551e15216bf78d6788aadf0b
#
_entry.id   f5f16856551e15216bf78d6788aadf0b
#
_cell.length_a   1.000
_cell.length_b   1.000
_cell.length_c   1.000
_cell.angle_alpha   90.00
_cell.angle_beta   90.00
_cell.angle_gamma   90.00
#
_symmetry.space_group_name_H-M   'P 1'
#
loop_
_entity.id
_entity.type
_entity.pdbx_description
1 polymer ?
#
loop_
_entity_poly.entity_id
_entity_poly.type
_entity_poly.pdbx_seq_one_letter_code
_entity_poly.pdbx_strand_id
1 'polypeptide(L)'
;MDTKRLLQITDTHLFADPHGRIRGAPTLPALNACLAHAAHHYLPVDVVAATGDLVQDDADGYAPLGEALEQLSTPVLLIPGNHDRPAELRTRMDRFPFQVGGTFELGRWTVVMLETWYSQALDGEGLLGGAQLERLRAALQAARDNHVLVCMHHPPIAMESAGLDALGLLDADEFMRVIDSHGNVRGIAWGHAHQSLDVYRGDLRLMCTPATCMQFKPRDPGFVTDRRPPGYRVIELHADGGIASEVVWLEGFEA
;
A
#
# COMPACT_ATOMS: atom_id res chain seq x y z
N MET A 1 -18.12 -2.05 20.14
CA MET A 1 -18.22 -1.38 18.82
C MET A 1 -17.46 -2.24 17.83
N ASP A 2 -17.97 -2.42 16.62
CA ASP A 2 -17.36 -3.29 15.62
C ASP A 2 -16.17 -2.57 14.97
N THR A 3 -14.96 -2.81 15.49
CA THR A 3 -13.70 -2.29 14.92
C THR A 3 -13.20 -3.29 13.90
N LYS A 4 -12.86 -2.84 12.71
CA LYS A 4 -12.25 -3.65 11.66
C LYS A 4 -10.74 -3.43 11.63
N ARG A 5 -9.98 -4.49 11.37
CA ARG A 5 -8.53 -4.43 11.33
C ARG A 5 -8.01 -4.77 9.94
N LEU A 6 -7.20 -3.87 9.41
CA LEU A 6 -6.51 -4.01 8.13
C LEU A 6 -5.00 -4.11 8.38
N LEU A 7 -4.36 -5.09 7.76
CA LEU A 7 -2.90 -5.18 7.68
C LEU A 7 -2.45 -4.59 6.34
N GLN A 8 -1.67 -3.52 6.36
CA GLN A 8 -1.06 -2.97 5.15
C GLN A 8 0.39 -3.41 5.04
N ILE A 9 0.70 -4.05 3.92
CA ILE A 9 2.07 -4.33 3.46
C ILE A 9 2.31 -3.60 2.15
N THR A 10 3.55 -3.28 1.83
CA THR A 10 3.89 -2.56 0.60
C THR A 10 5.35 -2.80 0.22
N ASP A 11 5.68 -2.55 -1.03
CA ASP A 11 7.06 -2.51 -1.52
C ASP A 11 7.82 -3.80 -1.14
N THR A 12 7.22 -4.94 -1.51
CA THR A 12 7.79 -6.26 -1.23
C THR A 12 8.94 -6.61 -2.19
N HIS A 13 8.91 -6.06 -3.40
CA HIS A 13 9.93 -6.19 -4.45
C HIS A 13 10.42 -7.62 -4.66
N LEU A 14 9.49 -8.56 -4.76
CA LEU A 14 9.82 -9.97 -4.89
C LEU A 14 10.39 -10.30 -6.27
N PHE A 15 11.21 -11.31 -6.29
CA PHE A 15 11.75 -11.96 -7.48
C PHE A 15 11.23 -13.39 -7.56
N ALA A 16 11.34 -14.04 -8.73
CA ALA A 16 11.13 -15.47 -8.86
C ALA A 16 12.14 -16.27 -8.03
N ASP A 17 13.39 -15.76 -7.95
CA ASP A 17 14.43 -16.34 -7.09
C ASP A 17 14.13 -16.01 -5.62
N PRO A 18 13.92 -17.03 -4.74
CA PRO A 18 13.68 -16.81 -3.31
C PRO A 18 14.85 -16.14 -2.58
N HIS A 19 16.04 -16.14 -3.19
CA HIS A 19 17.22 -15.45 -2.68
C HIS A 19 17.38 -14.03 -3.26
N GLY A 20 16.41 -13.55 -4.03
CA GLY A 20 16.40 -12.23 -4.62
C GLY A 20 16.64 -11.12 -3.59
N ARG A 21 17.42 -10.12 -3.99
CA ARG A 21 17.80 -9.00 -3.11
C ARG A 21 17.63 -7.66 -3.82
N ILE A 22 17.16 -6.67 -3.10
CA ILE A 22 17.15 -5.29 -3.55
C ILE A 22 18.10 -4.48 -2.64
N ARG A 23 19.09 -3.82 -3.23
CA ARG A 23 20.13 -3.06 -2.52
C ARG A 23 20.76 -3.84 -1.33
N GLY A 24 20.89 -5.16 -1.49
CA GLY A 24 21.43 -6.06 -0.48
C GLY A 24 20.41 -6.65 0.50
N ALA A 25 19.20 -6.10 0.61
CA ALA A 25 18.14 -6.64 1.48
C ALA A 25 17.45 -7.85 0.84
N PRO A 26 17.30 -9.00 1.54
CA PRO A 26 16.60 -10.17 1.04
C PRO A 26 15.09 -9.92 1.06
N THR A 27 14.42 -10.01 -0.11
CA THR A 27 13.03 -9.55 -0.21
C THR A 27 12.03 -10.57 0.33
N LEU A 28 12.06 -11.82 -0.13
CA LEU A 28 11.14 -12.85 0.35
C LEU A 28 11.35 -13.23 1.83
N PRO A 29 12.57 -13.42 2.34
CA PRO A 29 12.78 -13.63 3.77
C PRO A 29 12.26 -12.49 4.65
N ALA A 30 12.42 -11.24 4.21
CA ALA A 30 11.93 -10.07 4.94
C ALA A 30 10.39 -10.02 4.97
N LEU A 31 9.73 -10.25 3.82
CA LEU A 31 8.27 -10.37 3.76
C LEU A 31 7.77 -11.48 4.70
N ASN A 32 8.35 -12.68 4.62
CA ASN A 32 7.94 -13.81 5.47
C ASN A 32 8.09 -13.49 6.96
N ALA A 33 9.16 -12.78 7.35
CA ALA A 33 9.35 -12.34 8.73
C ALA A 33 8.28 -11.32 9.16
N CYS A 34 7.93 -10.35 8.30
CA CYS A 34 6.83 -9.41 8.53
C CYS A 34 5.49 -10.14 8.73
N LEU A 35 5.18 -11.10 7.85
CA LEU A 35 3.92 -11.85 7.91
C LEU A 35 3.86 -12.76 9.14
N ALA A 36 4.96 -13.43 9.49
CA ALA A 36 5.05 -14.26 10.70
C ALA A 36 4.86 -13.43 11.97
N HIS A 37 5.50 -12.25 12.04
CA HIS A 37 5.32 -11.32 13.15
C HIS A 37 3.87 -10.83 13.23
N ALA A 38 3.29 -10.42 12.10
CA ALA A 38 1.89 -9.98 12.04
C ALA A 38 0.92 -11.11 12.45
N ALA A 39 1.18 -12.33 12.00
CA ALA A 39 0.38 -13.50 12.36
C ALA A 39 0.40 -13.78 13.86
N HIS A 40 1.54 -13.61 14.51
CA HIS A 40 1.67 -13.85 15.94
C HIS A 40 1.00 -12.76 16.81
N HIS A 41 1.07 -11.50 16.39
CA HIS A 41 0.69 -10.38 17.26
C HIS A 41 -0.65 -9.73 16.92
N TYR A 42 -1.10 -9.81 15.65
CA TYR A 42 -2.22 -9.02 15.15
C TYR A 42 -3.35 -9.83 14.52
N LEU A 43 -3.14 -11.13 14.19
CA LEU A 43 -4.23 -11.95 13.65
C LEU A 43 -5.26 -12.31 14.76
N PRO A 44 -6.55 -12.43 14.39
CA PRO A 44 -7.04 -12.25 13.02
C PRO A 44 -7.15 -10.79 12.61
N VAL A 45 -6.87 -10.50 11.33
CA VAL A 45 -7.25 -9.25 10.67
C VAL A 45 -8.42 -9.51 9.71
N ASP A 46 -9.21 -8.48 9.42
CA ASP A 46 -10.37 -8.63 8.53
C ASP A 46 -9.94 -8.64 7.05
N VAL A 47 -8.84 -7.95 6.71
CA VAL A 47 -8.34 -7.81 5.34
C VAL A 47 -6.85 -7.45 5.34
N VAL A 48 -6.13 -7.87 4.30
CA VAL A 48 -4.77 -7.42 3.98
C VAL A 48 -4.84 -6.47 2.79
N ALA A 49 -4.14 -5.34 2.84
CA ALA A 49 -3.93 -4.44 1.70
C ALA A 49 -2.45 -4.44 1.30
N ALA A 50 -2.14 -4.92 0.11
CA ALA A 50 -0.80 -4.88 -0.48
C ALA A 50 -0.75 -3.75 -1.51
N THR A 51 -0.05 -2.66 -1.16
CA THR A 51 -0.18 -1.37 -1.81
C THR A 51 0.93 -1.06 -2.83
N GLY A 52 1.28 -2.05 -3.63
CA GLY A 52 2.15 -1.90 -4.81
C GLY A 52 3.62 -2.22 -4.59
N ASP A 53 4.35 -2.21 -5.69
CA ASP A 53 5.73 -2.70 -5.80
C ASP A 53 5.89 -4.11 -5.21
N LEU A 54 4.95 -4.96 -5.65
CA LEU A 54 4.83 -6.32 -5.17
C LEU A 54 5.98 -7.19 -5.69
N VAL A 55 6.42 -6.93 -6.91
CA VAL A 55 7.57 -7.59 -7.55
C VAL A 55 8.58 -6.56 -8.07
N GLN A 56 9.81 -7.00 -8.31
CA GLN A 56 10.86 -6.16 -8.90
C GLN A 56 10.99 -6.45 -10.39
N ASP A 57 10.11 -5.86 -11.21
CA ASP A 57 10.09 -6.00 -12.67
C ASP A 57 10.00 -7.45 -13.19
N ASP A 58 9.73 -8.41 -12.31
CA ASP A 58 9.71 -9.85 -12.55
C ASP A 58 8.33 -10.43 -12.22
N ALA A 59 7.52 -10.69 -13.26
CA ALA A 59 6.17 -11.22 -13.08
C ALA A 59 6.13 -12.62 -12.42
N ASP A 60 7.21 -13.40 -12.48
CA ASP A 60 7.27 -14.69 -11.82
C ASP A 60 7.40 -14.56 -10.30
N GLY A 61 7.77 -13.38 -9.79
CA GLY A 61 7.73 -13.03 -8.37
C GLY A 61 6.31 -13.04 -7.75
N TYR A 62 5.24 -12.99 -8.56
CA TYR A 62 3.88 -13.12 -8.04
C TYR A 62 3.56 -14.52 -7.49
N ALA A 63 4.29 -15.56 -7.90
CA ALA A 63 4.09 -16.91 -7.36
C ALA A 63 4.50 -16.99 -5.87
N PRO A 64 5.74 -16.64 -5.47
CA PRO A 64 6.13 -16.62 -4.06
C PRO A 64 5.34 -15.60 -3.24
N LEU A 65 4.88 -14.48 -3.84
CA LEU A 65 3.98 -13.54 -3.17
C LEU A 65 2.66 -14.21 -2.79
N GLY A 66 2.03 -14.90 -3.75
CA GLY A 66 0.78 -15.61 -3.52
C GLY A 66 0.90 -16.66 -2.42
N GLU A 67 1.94 -17.48 -2.48
CA GLU A 67 2.24 -18.51 -1.47
C GLU A 67 2.40 -17.91 -0.06
N ALA A 68 3.10 -16.77 0.04
CA ALA A 68 3.31 -16.10 1.32
C ALA A 68 2.00 -15.52 1.90
N LEU A 69 1.17 -14.89 1.06
CA LEU A 69 -0.05 -14.22 1.51
C LEU A 69 -1.21 -15.19 1.77
N GLU A 70 -1.32 -16.29 1.03
CA GLU A 70 -2.35 -17.33 1.25
C GLU A 70 -2.28 -17.93 2.66
N GLN A 71 -1.11 -17.94 3.29
CA GLN A 71 -0.92 -18.46 4.65
C GLN A 71 -1.70 -17.67 5.71
N LEU A 72 -2.05 -16.42 5.43
CA LEU A 72 -2.82 -15.59 6.36
C LEU A 72 -4.30 -15.97 6.43
N SER A 73 -4.81 -16.74 5.46
CA SER A 73 -6.21 -17.18 5.36
C SER A 73 -7.22 -16.02 5.47
N THR A 74 -6.86 -14.87 4.89
CA THR A 74 -7.59 -13.59 4.97
C THR A 74 -7.74 -13.02 3.56
N PRO A 75 -8.83 -12.33 3.21
CA PRO A 75 -8.93 -11.62 1.93
C PRO A 75 -7.76 -10.66 1.73
N VAL A 76 -7.20 -10.62 0.53
CA VAL A 76 -6.04 -9.79 0.18
C VAL A 76 -6.40 -8.88 -0.99
N LEU A 77 -6.28 -7.59 -0.77
CA LEU A 77 -6.49 -6.55 -1.77
C LEU A 77 -5.14 -6.12 -2.33
N LEU A 78 -4.99 -6.10 -3.63
CA LEU A 78 -3.74 -5.81 -4.33
C LEU A 78 -3.90 -4.61 -5.25
N ILE A 79 -2.91 -3.75 -5.35
CA ILE A 79 -2.76 -2.77 -6.44
C ILE A 79 -1.31 -2.82 -6.95
N PRO A 80 -1.09 -2.51 -8.23
CA PRO A 80 0.25 -2.40 -8.76
C PRO A 80 0.94 -1.11 -8.31
N GLY A 81 2.25 -1.17 -8.07
CA GLY A 81 3.16 -0.04 -8.04
C GLY A 81 3.93 0.09 -9.38
N ASN A 82 4.95 0.94 -9.42
CA ASN A 82 5.68 1.22 -10.67
C ASN A 82 6.55 0.05 -11.14
N HIS A 83 7.01 -0.82 -10.24
CA HIS A 83 7.77 -2.04 -10.59
C HIS A 83 6.89 -3.23 -10.96
N ASP A 84 5.59 -3.13 -10.79
CA ASP A 84 4.66 -4.21 -11.10
C ASP A 84 4.35 -4.35 -12.60
N ARG A 85 3.76 -5.50 -12.94
CA ARG A 85 3.25 -5.84 -14.28
C ARG A 85 1.72 -5.99 -14.20
N PRO A 86 0.93 -4.92 -14.36
CA PRO A 86 -0.51 -4.95 -14.04
C PRO A 86 -1.32 -6.02 -14.77
N ALA A 87 -0.98 -6.33 -16.02
CA ALA A 87 -1.68 -7.37 -16.78
C ALA A 87 -1.41 -8.76 -16.21
N GLU A 88 -0.15 -9.05 -15.89
CA GLU A 88 0.29 -10.29 -15.27
C GLU A 88 -0.23 -10.41 -13.83
N LEU A 89 -0.22 -9.31 -13.06
CA LEU A 89 -0.79 -9.26 -11.72
C LEU A 89 -2.26 -9.71 -11.75
N ARG A 90 -3.09 -9.12 -12.64
CA ARG A 90 -4.49 -9.53 -12.78
C ARG A 90 -4.63 -10.98 -13.20
N THR A 91 -3.87 -11.42 -14.20
CA THR A 91 -3.99 -12.77 -14.71
C THR A 91 -3.64 -13.83 -13.67
N ARG A 92 -2.65 -13.54 -12.83
CA ARG A 92 -2.10 -14.51 -11.86
C ARG A 92 -2.78 -14.43 -10.49
N MET A 93 -3.20 -13.21 -10.07
CA MET A 93 -3.59 -12.94 -8.68
C MET A 93 -5.07 -12.56 -8.52
N ASP A 94 -5.82 -12.17 -9.60
CA ASP A 94 -7.22 -11.75 -9.44
C ASP A 94 -8.15 -12.97 -9.31
N ARG A 95 -8.03 -13.67 -8.22
CA ARG A 95 -8.81 -14.85 -7.81
C ARG A 95 -8.82 -14.95 -6.29
N PHE A 96 -9.90 -15.48 -5.70
CA PHE A 96 -9.96 -15.66 -4.25
C PHE A 96 -8.73 -16.42 -3.71
N PRO A 97 -8.10 -15.97 -2.61
CA PRO A 97 -8.51 -14.87 -1.71
C PRO A 97 -8.06 -13.47 -2.14
N PHE A 98 -7.52 -13.30 -3.35
CA PHE A 98 -7.00 -12.04 -3.86
C PHE A 98 -8.06 -11.27 -4.65
N GLN A 99 -7.98 -9.94 -4.59
CA GLN A 99 -8.73 -9.00 -5.43
C GLN A 99 -7.76 -7.90 -5.91
N VAL A 100 -7.72 -7.64 -7.20
CA VAL A 100 -6.86 -6.59 -7.79
C VAL A 100 -7.66 -5.34 -8.09
N GLY A 101 -7.37 -4.26 -7.36
CA GLY A 101 -8.06 -2.97 -7.48
C GLY A 101 -9.51 -3.00 -6.99
N GLY A 102 -10.24 -1.92 -7.27
CA GLY A 102 -11.67 -1.81 -6.97
C GLY A 102 -11.99 -1.42 -5.52
N THR A 103 -13.15 -1.86 -5.05
CA THR A 103 -13.66 -1.55 -3.70
C THR A 103 -13.91 -2.82 -2.90
N PHE A 104 -13.75 -2.71 -1.58
CA PHE A 104 -14.02 -3.80 -0.64
C PHE A 104 -14.82 -3.26 0.55
N GLU A 105 -15.99 -3.86 0.78
CA GLU A 105 -16.85 -3.49 1.90
C GLU A 105 -16.38 -4.16 3.20
N LEU A 106 -16.21 -3.33 4.24
CA LEU A 106 -15.66 -3.76 5.52
C LEU A 106 -16.48 -3.18 6.69
N GLY A 107 -17.67 -3.71 6.89
CA GLY A 107 -18.62 -3.21 7.89
C GLY A 107 -19.10 -1.80 7.56
N ARG A 108 -18.77 -0.80 8.40
CA ARG A 108 -19.09 0.62 8.17
C ARG A 108 -18.05 1.33 7.30
N TRP A 109 -17.11 0.60 6.74
CA TRP A 109 -16.05 1.12 5.89
C TRP A 109 -16.11 0.56 4.49
N THR A 110 -15.64 1.35 3.54
CA THR A 110 -15.32 0.92 2.19
C THR A 110 -13.83 1.20 1.96
N VAL A 111 -13.08 0.17 1.64
CA VAL A 111 -11.67 0.31 1.22
C VAL A 111 -11.65 0.46 -0.29
N VAL A 112 -11.07 1.55 -0.79
CA VAL A 112 -10.89 1.83 -2.23
C VAL A 112 -9.46 1.57 -2.61
N MET A 113 -9.20 0.58 -3.46
CA MET A 113 -7.89 0.22 -3.97
C MET A 113 -7.66 0.89 -5.32
N LEU A 114 -6.92 2.01 -5.31
CA LEU A 114 -6.78 2.91 -6.45
C LEU A 114 -5.43 2.72 -7.14
N GLU A 115 -5.46 2.41 -8.44
CA GLU A 115 -4.25 2.14 -9.20
C GLU A 115 -3.64 3.43 -9.73
N THR A 116 -2.36 3.64 -9.42
CA THR A 116 -1.57 4.79 -9.85
C THR A 116 -0.47 4.42 -10.84
N TRP A 117 -0.44 3.15 -11.30
CA TRP A 117 0.51 2.69 -12.29
C TRP A 117 0.31 3.41 -13.63
N TYR A 118 1.41 3.88 -14.23
CA TYR A 118 1.39 4.67 -15.45
C TYR A 118 2.37 4.11 -16.49
N SER A 119 1.84 3.67 -17.63
CA SER A 119 2.62 2.98 -18.67
C SER A 119 3.66 3.88 -19.37
N GLN A 120 3.57 5.19 -19.23
CA GLN A 120 4.48 6.17 -19.84
C GLN A 120 5.34 6.89 -18.80
N ALA A 121 5.35 6.39 -17.56
CA ALA A 121 6.27 6.87 -16.53
C ALA A 121 7.71 6.76 -17.03
N LEU A 122 8.49 7.81 -16.84
CA LEU A 122 9.89 7.84 -17.27
C LEU A 122 10.80 7.24 -16.19
N ASP A 123 10.54 7.59 -14.94
CA ASP A 123 11.39 7.24 -13.80
C ASP A 123 10.64 6.53 -12.67
N GLY A 124 9.34 6.25 -12.84
CA GLY A 124 8.52 5.55 -11.85
C GLY A 124 7.49 6.45 -11.14
N GLU A 125 7.16 7.61 -11.73
CA GLU A 125 6.08 8.47 -11.26
C GLU A 125 4.69 7.84 -11.51
N GLY A 126 3.73 8.20 -10.65
CA GLY A 126 2.35 7.72 -10.74
C GLY A 126 1.40 8.69 -11.42
N LEU A 127 0.34 8.14 -12.03
CA LEU A 127 -0.76 8.92 -12.60
C LEU A 127 -2.08 8.16 -12.43
N LEU A 128 -3.11 8.83 -11.94
CA LEU A 128 -4.48 8.29 -11.94
C LEU A 128 -5.14 8.44 -13.30
N GLY A 129 -5.02 9.61 -13.88
CA GLY A 129 -5.71 9.96 -15.10
C GLY A 129 -7.23 9.99 -14.95
N GLY A 130 -7.93 10.42 -16.00
CA GLY A 130 -9.39 10.62 -15.95
C GLY A 130 -10.17 9.36 -15.59
N ALA A 131 -9.75 8.19 -16.06
CA ALA A 131 -10.48 6.95 -15.82
C ALA A 131 -10.45 6.49 -14.35
N GLN A 132 -9.31 6.58 -13.68
CA GLN A 132 -9.21 6.23 -12.25
C GLN A 132 -9.88 7.28 -11.37
N LEU A 133 -9.78 8.56 -11.73
CA LEU A 133 -10.49 9.65 -11.02
C LEU A 133 -12.01 9.49 -11.11
N GLU A 134 -12.55 9.08 -12.27
CA GLU A 134 -13.98 8.76 -12.41
C GLU A 134 -14.39 7.55 -11.58
N ARG A 135 -13.58 6.48 -11.57
CA ARG A 135 -13.79 5.32 -10.71
C ARG A 135 -13.81 5.72 -9.23
N LEU A 136 -12.88 6.58 -8.82
CA LEU A 136 -12.84 7.11 -7.46
C LEU A 136 -14.13 7.87 -7.13
N ARG A 137 -14.57 8.82 -7.98
CA ARG A 137 -15.82 9.57 -7.77
C ARG A 137 -17.02 8.63 -7.63
N ALA A 138 -17.13 7.64 -8.51
CA ALA A 138 -18.20 6.65 -8.47
C ALA A 138 -18.16 5.80 -7.18
N ALA A 139 -16.98 5.37 -6.76
CA ALA A 139 -16.80 4.60 -5.52
C ALA A 139 -17.17 5.44 -4.29
N LEU A 140 -16.71 6.70 -4.20
CA LEU A 140 -17.03 7.60 -3.10
C LEU A 140 -18.53 7.92 -3.02
N GLN A 141 -19.18 8.11 -4.16
CA GLN A 141 -20.65 8.33 -4.23
C GLN A 141 -21.42 7.08 -3.82
N ALA A 142 -20.97 5.89 -4.23
CA ALA A 142 -21.60 4.62 -3.84
C ALA A 142 -21.44 4.37 -2.32
N ALA A 143 -20.29 4.72 -1.77
CA ALA A 143 -19.96 4.59 -0.34
C ALA A 143 -20.40 5.78 0.52
N ARG A 144 -21.32 6.63 0.06
CA ARG A 144 -21.70 7.88 0.77
C ARG A 144 -22.19 7.67 2.20
N ASP A 145 -22.72 6.49 2.53
CA ASP A 145 -23.21 6.11 3.84
C ASP A 145 -22.18 5.38 4.71
N ASN A 146 -20.99 5.13 4.13
CA ASN A 146 -19.84 4.49 4.77
C ASN A 146 -18.68 5.48 4.93
N HIS A 147 -17.78 5.19 5.87
CA HIS A 147 -16.46 5.81 5.93
C HIS A 147 -15.56 5.19 4.87
N VAL A 148 -14.65 5.96 4.29
CA VAL A 148 -13.77 5.47 3.22
C VAL A 148 -12.31 5.58 3.63
N LEU A 149 -11.58 4.49 3.41
CA LEU A 149 -10.12 4.45 3.36
C LEU A 149 -9.69 4.26 1.90
N VAL A 150 -8.88 5.18 1.37
CA VAL A 150 -8.29 5.05 0.04
C VAL A 150 -6.88 4.48 0.19
N CYS A 151 -6.59 3.40 -0.52
CA CYS A 151 -5.25 2.82 -0.62
C CYS A 151 -4.73 3.02 -2.04
N MET A 152 -3.49 3.48 -2.16
CA MET A 152 -2.82 3.73 -3.43
C MET A 152 -1.32 3.45 -3.30
N HIS A 153 -0.56 3.49 -4.39
CA HIS A 153 0.88 3.24 -4.30
C HIS A 153 1.67 4.55 -4.16
N HIS A 154 1.53 5.48 -5.11
CA HIS A 154 2.32 6.71 -5.13
C HIS A 154 1.81 7.75 -4.13
N PRO A 155 2.73 8.50 -3.47
CA PRO A 155 2.36 9.54 -2.52
C PRO A 155 1.51 10.65 -3.15
N PRO A 156 0.37 11.02 -2.53
CA PRO A 156 -0.43 12.16 -2.98
C PRO A 156 0.02 13.50 -2.40
N ILE A 157 1.07 13.49 -1.57
CA ILE A 157 1.69 14.67 -0.97
C ILE A 157 3.20 14.52 -0.98
N ALA A 158 3.93 15.63 -0.86
CA ALA A 158 5.38 15.61 -0.74
C ALA A 158 5.85 14.86 0.52
N MET A 159 6.91 14.07 0.38
CA MET A 159 7.57 13.31 1.45
C MET A 159 8.79 14.06 2.03
N GLU A 160 9.00 15.31 1.63
CA GLU A 160 10.18 16.12 1.98
C GLU A 160 11.52 15.45 1.58
N SER A 161 11.49 14.66 0.51
CA SER A 161 12.64 13.92 -0.03
C SER A 161 12.67 14.17 -1.54
N ALA A 162 13.48 15.10 -2.02
CA ALA A 162 13.38 15.65 -3.38
C ALA A 162 13.39 14.59 -4.50
N GLY A 163 14.16 13.51 -4.35
CA GLY A 163 14.17 12.41 -5.31
C GLY A 163 12.83 11.66 -5.33
N LEU A 164 12.26 11.35 -4.15
CA LEU A 164 10.98 10.67 -4.03
C LEU A 164 9.82 11.58 -4.43
N ASP A 165 9.89 12.87 -4.11
CA ASP A 165 8.86 13.84 -4.45
C ASP A 165 8.73 14.02 -5.98
N ALA A 166 9.84 13.85 -6.72
CA ALA A 166 9.83 13.85 -8.19
C ALA A 166 9.12 12.61 -8.78
N LEU A 167 9.03 11.53 -8.02
CA LEU A 167 8.37 10.26 -8.39
C LEU A 167 6.98 10.10 -7.76
N GLY A 168 6.40 11.16 -7.23
CA GLY A 168 5.07 11.15 -6.63
C GLY A 168 3.94 11.02 -7.65
N LEU A 169 2.73 11.29 -7.20
CA LEU A 169 1.53 11.28 -8.04
C LEU A 169 1.45 12.56 -8.88
N LEU A 170 1.52 12.45 -10.21
CA LEU A 170 1.54 13.61 -11.14
C LEU A 170 0.26 14.45 -11.08
N ASP A 171 -0.90 13.84 -10.86
CA ASP A 171 -2.20 14.49 -10.77
C ASP A 171 -2.72 14.58 -9.33
N ALA A 172 -1.81 14.69 -8.36
CA ALA A 172 -2.11 14.77 -6.93
C ALA A 172 -3.11 15.89 -6.59
N ASP A 173 -2.98 17.07 -7.20
CA ASP A 173 -3.90 18.20 -6.97
C ASP A 173 -5.34 17.88 -7.41
N GLU A 174 -5.51 17.16 -8.52
CA GLU A 174 -6.83 16.75 -8.98
C GLU A 174 -7.41 15.66 -8.10
N PHE A 175 -6.59 14.68 -7.72
CA PHE A 175 -6.97 13.66 -6.75
C PHE A 175 -7.44 14.29 -5.43
N MET A 176 -6.67 15.21 -4.85
CA MET A 176 -7.02 15.85 -3.59
C MET A 176 -8.30 16.70 -3.70
N ARG A 177 -8.56 17.35 -4.86
CA ARG A 177 -9.84 18.04 -5.11
C ARG A 177 -11.03 17.07 -5.10
N VAL A 178 -10.86 15.86 -5.63
CA VAL A 178 -11.90 14.82 -5.55
C VAL A 178 -12.13 14.41 -4.09
N ILE A 179 -11.07 14.14 -3.33
CA ILE A 179 -11.15 13.78 -1.91
C ILE A 179 -11.87 14.88 -1.11
N ASP A 180 -11.48 16.14 -1.29
CA ASP A 180 -12.04 17.29 -0.57
C ASP A 180 -13.53 17.52 -0.85
N SER A 181 -14.02 17.07 -2.01
CA SER A 181 -15.44 17.16 -2.36
C SER A 181 -16.32 16.07 -1.72
N HIS A 182 -15.71 15.12 -0.99
CA HIS A 182 -16.41 13.98 -0.37
C HIS A 182 -16.06 13.86 1.11
N GLY A 183 -16.99 14.24 1.98
CA GLY A 183 -16.78 14.28 3.45
C GLY A 183 -16.71 12.91 4.14
N ASN A 184 -16.86 11.80 3.40
CA ASN A 184 -16.81 10.45 3.95
C ASN A 184 -15.41 9.80 3.88
N VAL A 185 -14.43 10.41 3.20
CA VAL A 185 -13.04 9.93 3.19
C VAL A 185 -12.36 10.31 4.50
N ARG A 186 -11.88 9.31 5.24
CA ARG A 186 -11.26 9.47 6.55
C ARG A 186 -9.76 9.26 6.53
N GLY A 187 -9.25 8.49 5.57
CA GLY A 187 -7.84 8.20 5.46
C GLY A 187 -7.38 7.87 4.06
N ILE A 188 -6.10 8.13 3.82
CA ILE A 188 -5.37 7.71 2.63
C ILE A 188 -4.12 6.97 3.09
N ALA A 189 -3.86 5.77 2.55
CA ALA A 189 -2.70 4.95 2.84
C ALA A 189 -1.94 4.62 1.56
N TRP A 190 -0.61 4.73 1.59
CA TRP A 190 0.22 4.49 0.40
C TRP A 190 1.58 3.85 0.76
N GLY A 191 2.34 3.46 -0.28
CA GLY A 191 3.68 2.90 -0.21
C GLY A 191 4.73 3.75 -0.92
N HIS A 192 5.50 3.14 -1.82
CA HIS A 192 6.46 3.75 -2.74
C HIS A 192 7.67 4.44 -2.10
N ALA A 193 7.44 5.24 -1.08
CA ALA A 193 8.50 6.05 -0.48
C ALA A 193 9.45 5.25 0.42
N HIS A 194 9.11 4.00 0.77
CA HIS A 194 9.87 3.18 1.71
C HIS A 194 10.18 3.96 3.01
N GLN A 195 9.19 4.72 3.48
CA GLN A 195 9.27 5.55 4.67
C GLN A 195 7.99 5.44 5.48
N SER A 196 8.04 5.87 6.71
CA SER A 196 6.85 6.02 7.57
C SER A 196 6.47 7.49 7.68
N LEU A 197 5.22 7.80 7.34
CA LEU A 197 4.60 9.09 7.62
C LEU A 197 3.20 8.87 8.21
N ASP A 198 2.80 9.73 9.13
CA ASP A 198 1.47 9.71 9.72
C ASP A 198 1.10 11.14 10.14
N VAL A 199 0.29 11.81 9.32
CA VAL A 199 -0.06 13.21 9.51
C VAL A 199 -1.55 13.44 9.24
N TYR A 200 -2.08 14.56 9.67
CA TYR A 200 -3.45 14.97 9.43
C TYR A 200 -3.53 16.23 8.57
N ARG A 201 -4.47 16.24 7.64
CA ARG A 201 -4.91 17.40 6.89
C ARG A 201 -6.39 17.64 7.23
N GLY A 202 -6.66 18.48 8.21
CA GLY A 202 -7.98 18.54 8.83
C GLY A 202 -8.33 17.21 9.50
N ASP A 203 -9.48 16.63 9.13
CA ASP A 203 -9.92 15.32 9.64
C ASP A 203 -9.42 14.13 8.79
N LEU A 204 -8.73 14.40 7.69
CA LEU A 204 -8.19 13.38 6.79
C LEU A 204 -6.83 12.90 7.31
N ARG A 205 -6.71 11.61 7.62
CA ARG A 205 -5.44 10.99 8.02
C ARG A 205 -4.66 10.53 6.80
N LEU A 206 -3.40 10.89 6.71
CA LEU A 206 -2.49 10.61 5.60
C LEU A 206 -1.36 9.72 6.10
N MET A 207 -1.25 8.49 5.54
CA MET A 207 -0.40 7.44 6.08
C MET A 207 0.49 6.83 5.00
N CYS A 208 1.81 7.04 5.08
CA CYS A 208 2.80 6.28 4.32
C CYS A 208 3.28 5.09 5.13
N THR A 209 3.31 3.92 4.50
CA THR A 209 3.74 2.67 5.14
C THR A 209 5.15 2.32 4.68
N PRO A 210 6.03 1.89 5.60
CA PRO A 210 7.37 1.43 5.25
C PRO A 210 7.33 0.13 4.43
N ALA A 211 8.38 -0.08 3.66
CA ALA A 211 8.56 -1.30 2.87
C ALA A 211 8.77 -2.55 3.75
N THR A 212 8.33 -3.70 3.25
CA THR A 212 8.66 -4.98 3.89
C THR A 212 10.07 -5.47 3.55
N CYS A 213 10.85 -4.73 2.78
CA CYS A 213 12.23 -5.11 2.40
C CYS A 213 13.26 -4.14 2.98
N MET A 214 13.44 -2.97 2.41
CA MET A 214 14.43 -1.98 2.83
C MET A 214 13.83 -0.57 2.81
N GLN A 215 14.42 0.37 3.56
CA GLN A 215 13.90 1.72 3.68
C GLN A 215 14.79 2.74 2.97
N PHE A 216 14.20 3.88 2.57
CA PHE A 216 14.93 5.08 2.18
C PHE A 216 15.00 6.07 3.34
N LYS A 217 16.15 6.76 3.43
CA LYS A 217 16.40 7.75 4.46
C LYS A 217 15.48 8.98 4.26
N PRO A 218 14.67 9.36 5.26
CA PRO A 218 13.81 10.54 5.16
C PRO A 218 14.61 11.83 5.00
N ARG A 219 14.04 12.76 4.23
CA ARG A 219 14.62 14.08 3.96
C ARG A 219 15.97 14.04 3.27
N ASP A 220 16.30 12.95 2.64
CA ASP A 220 17.48 12.83 1.79
C ASP A 220 17.11 13.23 0.35
N PRO A 221 17.92 14.02 -0.36
CA PRO A 221 17.61 14.45 -1.73
C PRO A 221 17.71 13.31 -2.76
N GLY A 222 18.37 12.19 -2.41
CA GLY A 222 18.54 11.02 -3.26
C GLY A 222 17.80 9.80 -2.72
N PHE A 223 18.26 8.63 -3.14
CA PHE A 223 17.71 7.33 -2.72
C PHE A 223 18.69 6.59 -1.80
N VAL A 224 19.11 7.26 -0.73
CA VAL A 224 20.04 6.68 0.24
C VAL A 224 19.27 5.69 1.12
N THR A 225 19.79 4.46 1.22
CA THR A 225 19.21 3.42 2.06
C THR A 225 19.29 3.82 3.54
N ASP A 226 18.18 3.68 4.26
CA ASP A 226 18.10 3.81 5.71
C ASP A 226 18.47 2.46 6.39
N ARG A 227 18.89 2.54 7.65
CA ARG A 227 19.20 1.37 8.48
C ARG A 227 17.97 0.79 9.19
N ARG A 228 16.82 1.43 9.08
CA ARG A 228 15.59 0.91 9.67
C ARG A 228 15.24 -0.45 9.08
N PRO A 229 14.77 -1.40 9.92
CA PRO A 229 14.43 -2.73 9.49
C PRO A 229 13.20 -2.76 8.56
N PRO A 230 12.84 -3.92 7.99
CA PRO A 230 11.55 -4.16 7.38
C PRO A 230 10.39 -3.74 8.27
N GLY A 231 9.30 -3.29 7.67
CA GLY A 231 8.13 -2.87 8.45
C GLY A 231 6.82 -3.06 7.71
N TYR A 232 5.73 -2.88 8.43
CA TYR A 232 4.36 -2.92 7.92
C TYR A 232 3.47 -2.03 8.79
N ARG A 233 2.21 -1.85 8.41
CA ARG A 233 1.25 -1.04 9.18
C ARG A 233 0.03 -1.85 9.56
N VAL A 234 -0.44 -1.67 10.79
CA VAL A 234 -1.76 -2.11 11.25
C VAL A 234 -2.68 -0.90 11.32
N ILE A 235 -3.87 -1.02 10.76
CA ILE A 235 -4.88 0.04 10.74
C ILE A 235 -6.16 -0.51 11.38
N GLU A 236 -6.64 0.15 12.41
CA GLU A 236 -7.94 -0.14 13.04
C GLU A 236 -8.95 0.91 12.60
N LEU A 237 -10.03 0.45 11.99
CA LEU A 237 -11.13 1.21 11.43
C LEU A 237 -12.33 1.13 12.36
N HIS A 238 -12.60 2.20 13.10
CA HIS A 238 -13.69 2.25 14.07
C HIS A 238 -15.02 2.58 13.39
N ALA A 239 -16.12 2.06 13.93
CA ALA A 239 -17.45 2.22 13.36
C ALA A 239 -17.94 3.69 13.30
N ASP A 240 -17.34 4.59 14.08
CA ASP A 240 -17.60 6.02 14.11
C ASP A 240 -16.78 6.84 13.07
N GLY A 241 -15.93 6.17 12.30
CA GLY A 241 -15.05 6.78 11.30
C GLY A 241 -13.67 7.16 11.85
N GLY A 242 -13.39 6.87 13.10
CA GLY A 242 -12.05 7.00 13.67
C GLY A 242 -11.07 5.96 13.08
N ILE A 243 -9.81 6.34 12.97
CA ILE A 243 -8.72 5.45 12.54
C ILE A 243 -7.67 5.44 13.65
N ALA A 244 -7.35 4.25 14.19
CA ALA A 244 -6.10 4.04 14.91
C ALA A 244 -5.10 3.34 13.98
N SER A 245 -3.81 3.66 14.11
CA SER A 245 -2.79 3.08 13.22
C SER A 245 -1.45 3.00 13.92
N GLU A 246 -0.74 1.92 13.64
CA GLU A 246 0.59 1.64 14.13
C GLU A 246 1.49 1.15 13.01
N VAL A 247 2.71 1.69 12.93
CA VAL A 247 3.79 1.13 12.11
C VAL A 247 4.61 0.19 12.97
N VAL A 248 4.74 -1.04 12.51
CA VAL A 248 5.51 -2.10 13.17
C VAL A 248 6.83 -2.29 12.43
N TRP A 249 7.92 -2.13 13.14
CA TRP A 249 9.27 -2.39 12.65
C TRP A 249 9.78 -3.73 13.17
N LEU A 250 10.38 -4.54 12.30
CA LEU A 250 10.96 -5.83 12.69
C LEU A 250 12.35 -5.62 13.33
N GLU A 251 12.37 -5.10 14.53
CA GLU A 251 13.62 -4.92 15.26
C GLU A 251 14.36 -6.26 15.42
N GLY A 252 15.66 -6.27 15.12
CA GLY A 252 16.49 -7.48 15.19
C GLY A 252 16.38 -8.40 13.95
N PHE A 253 15.70 -7.99 12.88
CA PHE A 253 15.78 -8.71 11.61
C PHE A 253 17.18 -8.58 11.01
N GLU A 254 17.89 -9.70 10.93
CA GLU A 254 19.20 -9.81 10.28
C GLU A 254 19.02 -10.35 8.86
N ALA A 255 19.55 -9.61 7.87
CA ALA A 255 19.41 -9.87 6.43
C ALA A 255 20.41 -10.89 5.88
#